data_0dee06afdfeeca34885ccf36f85fafc9
#
_entry.id   0dee06afdfeeca34885ccf36f85fafc9
#
_cell.length_a   1.000
_cell.length_b   1.000
_cell.length_c   1.000
_cell.angle_alpha   90.00
_cell.angle_beta   90.00
_cell.angle_gamma   90.00
#
_symmetry.space_group_name_H-M   'P 1'
#
loop_
_entity.id
_entity.type
_entity.pdbx_description
1 polymer ?
#
loop_
_entity_poly.entity_id
_entity_poly.type
_entity_poly.pdbx_seq_one_letter_code
_entity_poly.pdbx_strand_id
1 'polypeptide(L)'
;MLIAAASGRALAASARRGGFVPLVADAFGDQDTLAACAGHARVDLMRRPVDGDGLIDALDRLTAGRDCAGIVCGSGFEDGAGLLARVAARWPLLGNAPETVARLKDPLAFAALCRATDIRHPKTAVTPPPDAQDWLFKRMGGAGGWHVRAAQGAKPGRGVYFQRRAAGEPVSALLLGDSRRVLVLGFSAQWAAPLPGRPFRYGGAVRPAPLADGVLRAMTAAIERLNAAVPLTGLASADFLIDGDAFHLL
;
A
#
# COMPACT_ATOMS: atom_id res chain seq x y z
N MET A 1 -16.33 -13.75 -5.28
CA MET A 1 -14.99 -13.17 -5.10
C MET A 1 -14.83 -12.76 -3.64
N LEU A 2 -13.77 -13.20 -2.97
CA LEU A 2 -13.43 -12.77 -1.62
C LEU A 2 -12.75 -11.41 -1.61
N ILE A 3 -13.00 -10.64 -0.55
CA ILE A 3 -12.33 -9.37 -0.26
C ILE A 3 -11.96 -9.35 1.22
N ALA A 4 -10.70 -9.09 1.51
CA ALA A 4 -10.20 -8.85 2.88
C ALA A 4 -9.48 -7.50 2.93
N ALA A 5 -9.97 -6.56 3.75
CA ALA A 5 -9.40 -5.22 3.86
C ALA A 5 -9.76 -4.57 5.20
N ALA A 6 -9.02 -3.56 5.64
CA ALA A 6 -9.43 -2.73 6.77
C ALA A 6 -10.82 -2.11 6.53
N SER A 7 -11.10 -1.64 5.30
CA SER A 7 -12.44 -1.30 4.81
C SER A 7 -12.66 -1.93 3.44
N GLY A 8 -13.66 -2.78 3.34
CA GLY A 8 -14.03 -3.51 2.12
C GLY A 8 -14.95 -2.73 1.17
N ARG A 9 -15.53 -1.60 1.61
CA ARG A 9 -16.60 -0.87 0.93
C ARG A 9 -16.32 -0.56 -0.54
N ALA A 10 -15.20 0.11 -0.83
CA ALA A 10 -14.87 0.52 -2.20
C ALA A 10 -14.59 -0.69 -3.10
N LEU A 11 -13.93 -1.73 -2.56
CA LEU A 11 -13.63 -2.96 -3.28
C LEU A 11 -14.90 -3.75 -3.57
N ALA A 12 -15.82 -3.89 -2.60
CA ALA A 12 -17.09 -4.57 -2.76
C ALA A 12 -17.97 -3.88 -3.83
N ALA A 13 -18.10 -2.54 -3.75
CA ALA A 13 -18.83 -1.76 -4.74
C ALA A 13 -18.22 -1.91 -6.15
N SER A 14 -16.89 -1.92 -6.26
CA SER A 14 -16.19 -2.11 -7.53
C SER A 14 -16.39 -3.52 -8.08
N ALA A 15 -16.26 -4.55 -7.25
CA ALA A 15 -16.46 -5.94 -7.61
C ALA A 15 -17.89 -6.17 -8.15
N ARG A 16 -18.90 -5.60 -7.46
CA ARG A 16 -20.29 -5.71 -7.89
C ARG A 16 -20.53 -5.05 -9.24
N ARG A 17 -19.94 -3.87 -9.49
CA ARG A 17 -20.00 -3.24 -10.82
C ARG A 17 -19.33 -4.06 -11.90
N GLY A 18 -18.31 -4.84 -11.54
CA GLY A 18 -17.63 -5.81 -12.42
C GLY A 18 -18.36 -7.13 -12.60
N GLY A 19 -19.60 -7.29 -12.09
CA GLY A 19 -20.41 -8.51 -12.24
C GLY A 19 -20.04 -9.62 -11.25
N PHE A 20 -19.19 -9.35 -10.26
CA PHE A 20 -18.84 -10.32 -9.22
C PHE A 20 -19.83 -10.27 -8.05
N VAL A 21 -19.93 -11.38 -7.33
CA VAL A 21 -20.63 -11.48 -6.04
C VAL A 21 -19.60 -11.38 -4.92
N PRO A 22 -19.47 -10.23 -4.21
CA PRO A 22 -18.47 -10.05 -3.17
C PRO A 22 -18.84 -10.79 -1.88
N LEU A 23 -17.82 -11.37 -1.23
CA LEU A 23 -17.84 -11.88 0.14
C LEU A 23 -16.76 -11.10 0.89
N VAL A 24 -17.13 -10.37 1.94
CA VAL A 24 -16.25 -9.33 2.53
C VAL A 24 -15.90 -9.64 3.97
N ALA A 25 -14.60 -9.61 4.28
CA ALA A 25 -14.08 -9.56 5.64
C ALA A 25 -13.44 -8.18 5.86
N ASP A 26 -14.05 -7.36 6.73
CA ASP A 26 -13.51 -6.02 7.08
C ASP A 26 -13.80 -5.61 8.52
N ALA A 27 -13.22 -4.48 8.96
CA ALA A 27 -13.37 -4.03 10.33
C ALA A 27 -14.70 -3.32 10.62
N PHE A 28 -15.40 -2.81 9.61
CA PHE A 28 -16.52 -1.90 9.82
C PHE A 28 -17.89 -2.56 9.64
N GLY A 29 -18.11 -3.30 8.56
CA GLY A 29 -19.43 -3.81 8.22
C GLY A 29 -20.44 -2.66 8.07
N ASP A 30 -20.01 -1.57 7.42
CA ASP A 30 -20.90 -0.43 7.20
C ASP A 30 -22.04 -0.78 6.22
N GLN A 31 -23.10 0.02 6.21
CA GLN A 31 -24.32 -0.26 5.44
C GLN A 31 -24.03 -0.40 3.93
N ASP A 32 -23.10 0.41 3.40
CA ASP A 32 -22.72 0.37 1.98
C ASP A 32 -22.00 -0.94 1.66
N THR A 33 -21.12 -1.41 2.56
CA THR A 33 -20.44 -2.71 2.44
C THR A 33 -21.46 -3.85 2.46
N LEU A 34 -22.38 -3.85 3.45
CA LEU A 34 -23.40 -4.87 3.58
C LEU A 34 -24.36 -4.91 2.38
N ALA A 35 -24.74 -3.76 1.84
CA ALA A 35 -25.58 -3.66 0.64
C ALA A 35 -24.86 -4.14 -0.63
N ALA A 36 -23.53 -4.06 -0.69
CA ALA A 36 -22.74 -4.45 -1.85
C ALA A 36 -22.32 -5.93 -1.83
N CYS A 37 -22.35 -6.64 -0.70
CA CYS A 37 -21.84 -8.01 -0.58
C CYS A 37 -22.95 -9.03 -0.33
N ALA A 38 -22.69 -10.31 -0.68
CA ALA A 38 -23.56 -11.44 -0.42
C ALA A 38 -23.23 -12.17 0.90
N GLY A 39 -22.20 -11.75 1.60
CA GLY A 39 -21.79 -12.24 2.90
C GLY A 39 -20.72 -11.36 3.50
N HIS A 40 -20.80 -11.16 4.82
CA HIS A 40 -19.88 -10.31 5.56
C HIS A 40 -19.40 -11.00 6.84
N ALA A 41 -18.12 -10.79 7.15
CA ALA A 41 -17.53 -11.15 8.43
C ALA A 41 -16.73 -9.95 8.98
N ARG A 42 -16.94 -9.61 10.25
CA ARG A 42 -16.20 -8.53 10.89
C ARG A 42 -14.85 -9.05 11.37
N VAL A 43 -13.75 -8.44 10.84
CA VAL A 43 -12.37 -8.77 11.21
C VAL A 43 -11.56 -7.48 11.31
N ASP A 44 -10.92 -7.23 12.44
CA ASP A 44 -10.13 -6.01 12.65
C ASP A 44 -8.72 -6.14 12.05
N LEU A 45 -8.60 -5.78 10.79
CA LEU A 45 -7.31 -5.71 10.07
C LEU A 45 -6.52 -4.42 10.36
N MET A 46 -6.99 -3.53 11.21
CA MET A 46 -6.26 -2.32 11.63
C MET A 46 -5.49 -2.54 12.93
N ARG A 47 -5.91 -3.49 13.77
CA ARG A 47 -5.22 -3.84 15.01
C ARG A 47 -3.89 -4.53 14.71
N ARG A 48 -2.88 -4.27 15.52
CA ARG A 48 -1.57 -4.93 15.42
C ARG A 48 -1.19 -5.62 16.73
N PRO A 49 -0.75 -6.88 16.71
CA PRO A 49 -0.72 -7.77 15.53
C PRO A 49 -2.13 -8.10 15.04
N VAL A 50 -2.26 -8.38 13.74
CA VAL A 50 -3.53 -8.85 13.15
C VAL A 50 -3.79 -10.28 13.63
N ASP A 51 -5.03 -10.56 14.02
CA ASP A 51 -5.49 -11.93 14.29
C ASP A 51 -5.63 -12.70 12.97
N GLY A 52 -4.54 -13.36 12.59
CA GLY A 52 -4.49 -14.09 11.33
C GLY A 52 -5.34 -15.36 11.34
N ASP A 53 -5.52 -16.01 12.49
CA ASP A 53 -6.35 -17.23 12.61
C ASP A 53 -7.83 -16.85 12.51
N GLY A 54 -8.26 -15.83 13.24
CA GLY A 54 -9.62 -15.30 13.14
C GLY A 54 -9.98 -14.81 11.73
N LEU A 55 -9.03 -14.20 11.00
CA LEU A 55 -9.23 -13.85 9.60
C LEU A 55 -9.45 -15.09 8.71
N ILE A 56 -8.57 -16.08 8.80
CA ILE A 56 -8.68 -17.31 8.00
C ILE A 56 -10.01 -18.02 8.26
N ASP A 57 -10.39 -18.19 9.54
CA ASP A 57 -11.65 -18.79 9.92
C ASP A 57 -12.87 -18.01 9.40
N ALA A 58 -12.80 -16.69 9.38
CA ALA A 58 -13.84 -15.84 8.82
C ALA A 58 -13.99 -16.03 7.31
N LEU A 59 -12.86 -16.11 6.59
CA LEU A 59 -12.84 -16.33 5.14
C LEU A 59 -13.32 -17.74 4.79
N ASP A 60 -12.95 -18.77 5.55
CA ASP A 60 -13.43 -20.15 5.38
C ASP A 60 -14.96 -20.21 5.55
N ARG A 61 -15.53 -19.56 6.57
CA ARG A 61 -17.00 -19.48 6.75
C ARG A 61 -17.70 -18.77 5.61
N LEU A 62 -17.11 -17.68 5.09
CA LEU A 62 -17.69 -16.94 3.97
C LEU A 62 -17.71 -17.76 2.67
N THR A 63 -16.75 -18.65 2.47
CA THR A 63 -16.63 -19.47 1.26
C THR A 63 -17.27 -20.85 1.38
N ALA A 64 -17.75 -21.24 2.56
CA ALA A 64 -18.35 -22.55 2.77
C ALA A 64 -19.48 -22.83 1.76
N GLY A 65 -19.32 -23.90 0.97
CA GLY A 65 -20.29 -24.32 -0.06
C GLY A 65 -20.40 -23.36 -1.26
N ARG A 66 -19.37 -22.54 -1.52
CA ARG A 66 -19.37 -21.57 -2.63
C ARG A 66 -18.08 -21.66 -3.44
N ASP A 67 -18.22 -21.62 -4.76
CA ASP A 67 -17.08 -21.44 -5.64
C ASP A 67 -16.55 -20.01 -5.53
N CYS A 68 -15.23 -19.88 -5.37
CA CYS A 68 -14.56 -18.62 -5.18
C CYS A 68 -13.52 -18.38 -6.29
N ALA A 69 -13.72 -17.37 -7.12
CA ALA A 69 -12.79 -17.00 -8.19
C ALA A 69 -11.40 -16.55 -7.65
N GLY A 70 -11.32 -16.16 -6.38
CA GLY A 70 -10.09 -15.70 -5.74
C GLY A 70 -10.35 -14.63 -4.71
N ILE A 71 -9.27 -14.12 -4.11
CA ILE A 71 -9.28 -13.10 -3.06
C ILE A 71 -8.55 -11.83 -3.47
N VAL A 72 -9.15 -10.69 -3.20
CA VAL A 72 -8.52 -9.36 -3.25
C VAL A 72 -8.20 -8.93 -1.83
N CYS A 73 -6.94 -8.66 -1.55
CA CYS A 73 -6.47 -8.11 -0.28
C CYS A 73 -6.25 -6.60 -0.43
N GLY A 74 -6.95 -5.81 0.40
CA GLY A 74 -6.81 -4.35 0.45
C GLY A 74 -5.88 -3.89 1.56
N SER A 75 -6.15 -2.70 2.15
CA SER A 75 -5.41 -2.19 3.30
C SER A 75 -5.50 -3.11 4.52
N GLY A 76 -4.40 -3.20 5.27
CA GLY A 76 -4.28 -4.08 6.45
C GLY A 76 -3.28 -5.22 6.26
N PHE A 77 -2.72 -5.39 5.06
CA PHE A 77 -1.72 -6.41 4.73
C PHE A 77 -0.31 -5.82 4.49
N GLU A 78 -0.10 -4.56 4.74
CA GLU A 78 1.14 -3.84 4.38
C GLU A 78 2.39 -4.32 5.15
N ASP A 79 2.21 -4.81 6.38
CA ASP A 79 3.27 -5.39 7.22
C ASP A 79 3.16 -6.92 7.34
N GLY A 80 2.23 -7.51 6.59
CA GLY A 80 1.78 -8.87 6.75
C GLY A 80 2.06 -9.80 5.58
N ALA A 81 3.26 -9.79 4.99
CA ALA A 81 3.60 -10.76 3.93
C ALA A 81 3.35 -12.22 4.37
N GLY A 82 3.60 -12.55 5.64
CA GLY A 82 3.28 -13.86 6.20
C GLY A 82 1.77 -14.15 6.26
N LEU A 83 0.94 -13.17 6.63
CA LEU A 83 -0.51 -13.31 6.58
C LEU A 83 -1.02 -13.42 5.14
N LEU A 84 -0.48 -12.61 4.24
CA LEU A 84 -0.81 -12.69 2.82
C LEU A 84 -0.44 -14.07 2.23
N ALA A 85 0.70 -14.65 2.61
CA ALA A 85 1.10 -15.99 2.20
C ALA A 85 0.12 -17.07 2.71
N ARG A 86 -0.37 -16.96 3.95
CA ARG A 86 -1.40 -17.86 4.49
C ARG A 86 -2.70 -17.78 3.70
N VAL A 87 -3.11 -16.58 3.33
CA VAL A 87 -4.30 -16.35 2.49
C VAL A 87 -4.10 -16.93 1.10
N ALA A 88 -2.95 -16.65 0.47
CA ALA A 88 -2.60 -17.13 -0.87
C ALA A 88 -2.48 -18.67 -0.97
N ALA A 89 -2.16 -19.34 0.14
CA ALA A 89 -2.11 -20.80 0.21
C ALA A 89 -3.51 -21.46 0.16
N ARG A 90 -4.59 -20.70 0.39
CA ARG A 90 -5.98 -21.22 0.43
C ARG A 90 -6.83 -20.74 -0.73
N TRP A 91 -6.62 -19.52 -1.20
CA TRP A 91 -7.41 -18.93 -2.29
C TRP A 91 -6.49 -18.32 -3.34
N PRO A 92 -6.83 -18.40 -4.63
CA PRO A 92 -6.13 -17.70 -5.68
C PRO A 92 -6.04 -16.19 -5.36
N LEU A 93 -4.83 -15.66 -5.17
CA LEU A 93 -4.62 -14.25 -4.85
C LEU A 93 -4.78 -13.40 -6.13
N LEU A 94 -5.73 -12.47 -6.11
CA LEU A 94 -5.96 -11.51 -7.20
C LEU A 94 -5.21 -10.20 -6.87
N GLY A 95 -3.88 -10.28 -6.90
CA GLY A 95 -3.00 -9.19 -6.51
C GLY A 95 -1.54 -9.62 -6.48
N ASN A 96 -0.68 -8.76 -5.92
CA ASN A 96 0.75 -9.02 -5.82
C ASN A 96 1.05 -10.23 -4.94
N ALA A 97 1.97 -11.07 -5.37
CA ALA A 97 2.44 -12.21 -4.60
C ALA A 97 3.07 -11.76 -3.26
N PRO A 98 3.01 -12.61 -2.20
CA PRO A 98 3.57 -12.27 -0.89
C PRO A 98 5.05 -11.85 -0.95
N GLU A 99 5.84 -12.47 -1.79
CA GLU A 99 7.27 -12.17 -2.00
C GLU A 99 7.46 -10.79 -2.63
N THR A 100 6.61 -10.43 -3.59
CA THR A 100 6.59 -9.08 -4.19
C THR A 100 6.28 -8.03 -3.12
N VAL A 101 5.24 -8.26 -2.31
CA VAL A 101 4.89 -7.36 -1.21
C VAL A 101 6.01 -7.26 -0.19
N ALA A 102 6.61 -8.38 0.24
CA ALA A 102 7.73 -8.40 1.16
C ALA A 102 8.90 -7.56 0.66
N ARG A 103 9.29 -7.74 -0.61
CA ARG A 103 10.40 -7.01 -1.23
C ARG A 103 10.14 -5.51 -1.35
N LEU A 104 8.93 -5.12 -1.72
CA LEU A 104 8.56 -3.71 -1.87
C LEU A 104 8.31 -2.99 -0.53
N LYS A 105 7.98 -3.74 0.54
CA LYS A 105 7.75 -3.17 1.88
C LYS A 105 8.97 -3.24 2.80
N ASP A 106 10.01 -3.96 2.43
CA ASP A 106 11.31 -3.87 3.11
C ASP A 106 12.05 -2.60 2.68
N PRO A 107 12.33 -1.66 3.60
CA PRO A 107 12.87 -0.34 3.24
C PRO A 107 14.28 -0.40 2.65
N LEU A 108 15.11 -1.37 3.04
CA LEU A 108 16.46 -1.51 2.49
C LEU A 108 16.45 -2.21 1.13
N ALA A 109 15.62 -3.24 0.98
CA ALA A 109 15.42 -3.92 -0.31
C ALA A 109 14.82 -2.94 -1.35
N PHE A 110 13.86 -2.11 -0.93
CA PHE A 110 13.26 -1.11 -1.80
C PHE A 110 14.26 0.00 -2.19
N ALA A 111 15.05 0.50 -1.24
CA ALA A 111 16.11 1.47 -1.54
C ALA A 111 17.18 0.89 -2.49
N ALA A 112 17.53 -0.40 -2.34
CA ALA A 112 18.43 -1.09 -3.25
C ALA A 112 17.82 -1.27 -4.65
N LEU A 113 16.52 -1.59 -4.72
CA LEU A 113 15.77 -1.71 -5.97
C LEU A 113 15.72 -0.36 -6.72
N CYS A 114 15.37 0.73 -6.03
CA CYS A 114 15.36 2.07 -6.61
C CYS A 114 16.74 2.44 -7.21
N ARG A 115 17.82 2.14 -6.48
CA ARG A 115 19.18 2.36 -6.97
C ARG A 115 19.52 1.52 -8.20
N ALA A 116 19.12 0.24 -8.21
CA ALA A 116 19.37 -0.66 -9.33
C ALA A 116 18.57 -0.29 -10.59
N THR A 117 17.45 0.41 -10.43
CA THR A 117 16.58 0.85 -11.53
C THR A 117 16.76 2.34 -11.89
N ASP A 118 17.79 2.99 -11.34
CA ASP A 118 18.05 4.42 -11.51
C ASP A 118 16.82 5.31 -11.20
N ILE A 119 16.19 5.04 -10.05
CA ILE A 119 15.08 5.83 -9.54
C ILE A 119 15.54 6.55 -8.28
N ARG A 120 15.37 7.88 -8.23
CA ARG A 120 15.67 8.64 -7.02
C ARG A 120 14.78 8.20 -5.86
N HIS A 121 15.43 7.87 -4.75
CA HIS A 121 14.78 7.48 -3.50
C HIS A 121 15.52 8.13 -2.33
N PRO A 122 14.84 8.63 -1.30
CA PRO A 122 15.52 9.26 -0.16
C PRO A 122 16.40 8.23 0.58
N LYS A 123 17.56 8.66 1.07
CA LYS A 123 18.45 7.78 1.86
C LYS A 123 17.67 7.11 2.99
N THR A 124 17.86 5.80 3.13
CA THR A 124 17.14 4.97 4.08
C THR A 124 18.12 4.17 4.93
N ALA A 125 17.86 4.04 6.23
CA ALA A 125 18.68 3.33 7.21
C ALA A 125 17.81 2.65 8.26
N VAL A 126 18.30 1.56 8.86
CA VAL A 126 17.63 0.87 10.00
C VAL A 126 18.22 1.27 11.35
N THR A 127 19.37 1.95 11.34
CA THR A 127 19.98 2.55 12.51
C THR A 127 19.79 4.06 12.49
N PRO A 128 19.66 4.74 13.66
CA PRO A 128 19.55 6.19 13.70
C PRO A 128 20.80 6.83 13.08
N PRO A 129 20.63 7.81 12.18
CA PRO A 129 21.76 8.56 11.65
C PRO A 129 22.37 9.45 12.75
N PRO A 130 23.69 9.75 12.68
CA PRO A 130 24.34 10.64 13.64
C PRO A 130 23.70 12.04 13.68
N ASP A 131 23.31 12.57 12.52
CA ASP A 131 22.54 13.79 12.38
C ASP A 131 21.10 13.43 12.00
N ALA A 132 20.24 13.38 13.02
CA ALA A 132 18.83 13.02 12.86
C ALA A 132 17.92 14.19 12.49
N GLN A 133 18.45 15.42 12.38
CA GLN A 133 17.63 16.63 12.20
C GLN A 133 16.79 16.58 10.93
N ASP A 134 17.38 16.11 9.82
CA ASP A 134 16.73 16.00 8.51
C ASP A 134 16.20 14.59 8.22
N TRP A 135 15.95 13.81 9.25
CA TRP A 135 15.48 12.45 9.07
C TRP A 135 14.09 12.24 9.67
N LEU A 136 13.39 11.33 9.05
CA LEU A 136 12.08 10.86 9.48
C LEU A 136 12.21 9.46 10.08
N PHE A 137 11.52 9.25 11.19
CA PHE A 137 11.25 7.93 11.75
C PHE A 137 9.98 7.38 11.14
N LYS A 138 10.03 6.15 10.65
CA LYS A 138 8.90 5.47 10.01
C LYS A 138 8.77 4.04 10.53
N ARG A 139 7.56 3.47 10.48
CA ARG A 139 7.32 2.05 10.73
C ARG A 139 7.18 1.32 9.41
N MET A 140 7.76 0.11 9.31
CA MET A 140 7.56 -0.79 8.18
C MET A 140 6.07 -1.15 8.09
N GLY A 141 5.54 -1.24 6.87
CA GLY A 141 4.12 -1.51 6.64
C GLY A 141 3.16 -0.44 7.15
N GLY A 142 3.64 0.73 7.59
CA GLY A 142 2.78 1.83 8.01
C GLY A 142 2.08 2.48 6.81
N ALA A 143 0.85 2.94 7.01
CA ALA A 143 0.04 3.61 5.99
C ALA A 143 -0.52 4.93 6.50
N GLY A 144 -0.97 5.81 5.57
CA GLY A 144 -1.64 7.05 5.88
C GLY A 144 -0.83 8.10 6.64
N GLY A 145 0.48 7.96 6.70
CA GLY A 145 1.39 8.92 7.35
C GLY A 145 1.30 8.98 8.89
N TRP A 146 0.42 8.21 9.53
CA TRP A 146 0.22 8.19 10.98
C TRP A 146 1.48 7.82 11.78
N HIS A 147 2.36 7.04 11.17
CA HIS A 147 3.57 6.48 11.76
C HIS A 147 4.81 7.32 11.47
N VAL A 148 4.68 8.40 10.69
CA VAL A 148 5.80 9.23 10.23
C VAL A 148 5.98 10.41 11.19
N ARG A 149 7.20 10.61 11.70
CA ARG A 149 7.57 11.71 12.59
C ARG A 149 9.04 12.08 12.42
N ALA A 150 9.48 13.18 13.02
CA ALA A 150 10.90 13.51 13.10
C ALA A 150 11.69 12.40 13.79
N ALA A 151 12.89 12.12 13.29
CA ALA A 151 13.74 11.06 13.82
C ALA A 151 14.48 11.47 15.10
N GLN A 152 14.49 12.75 15.44
CA GLN A 152 15.20 13.27 16.61
C GLN A 152 14.71 12.58 17.91
N GLY A 153 15.63 11.99 18.65
CA GLY A 153 15.35 11.23 19.87
C GLY A 153 14.67 9.86 19.65
N ALA A 154 14.44 9.47 18.40
CA ALA A 154 13.86 8.16 18.10
C ALA A 154 14.90 7.05 18.29
N LYS A 155 14.44 5.94 18.88
CA LYS A 155 15.31 4.76 19.12
C LYS A 155 15.12 3.75 17.97
N PRO A 156 16.20 3.00 17.60
CA PRO A 156 16.06 1.88 16.68
C PRO A 156 15.19 0.80 17.30
N GLY A 157 14.59 -0.03 16.48
CA GLY A 157 13.77 -1.14 16.95
C GLY A 157 13.30 -2.02 15.80
N ARG A 158 12.70 -3.14 16.14
CA ARG A 158 12.12 -4.04 15.15
C ARG A 158 10.95 -3.38 14.42
N GLY A 159 10.92 -3.48 13.10
CA GLY A 159 9.84 -2.95 12.28
C GLY A 159 9.83 -1.43 12.13
N VAL A 160 10.96 -0.75 12.38
CA VAL A 160 11.13 0.68 12.16
C VAL A 160 12.33 0.98 11.28
N TYR A 161 12.32 2.13 10.64
CA TYR A 161 13.42 2.61 9.81
C TYR A 161 13.49 4.13 9.82
N PHE A 162 14.60 4.64 9.34
CA PHE A 162 14.88 6.07 9.20
C PHE A 162 15.01 6.40 7.72
N GLN A 163 14.43 7.51 7.31
CA GLN A 163 14.52 7.98 5.94
C GLN A 163 14.82 9.47 5.92
N ARG A 164 15.80 9.89 5.12
CA ARG A 164 16.09 11.31 4.97
C ARG A 164 14.86 12.03 4.43
N ARG A 165 14.54 13.16 5.03
CA ARG A 165 13.45 14.01 4.56
C ARG A 165 13.82 14.57 3.18
N ALA A 166 12.97 14.34 2.20
CA ALA A 166 13.03 14.97 0.89
C ALA A 166 12.01 16.11 0.81
N ALA A 167 12.35 17.14 0.07
CA ALA A 167 11.41 18.21 -0.28
C ALA A 167 10.46 17.74 -1.40
N GLY A 168 9.37 18.45 -1.58
CA GLY A 168 8.45 18.28 -2.69
C GLY A 168 7.01 18.05 -2.28
N GLU A 169 6.12 18.20 -3.26
CA GLU A 169 4.69 17.98 -3.11
C GLU A 169 4.35 16.50 -3.26
N PRO A 170 3.51 15.94 -2.38
CA PRO A 170 3.18 14.52 -2.43
C PRO A 170 2.20 14.21 -3.57
N VAL A 171 2.57 13.22 -4.37
CA VAL A 171 1.78 12.71 -5.48
C VAL A 171 1.73 11.19 -5.41
N SER A 172 0.56 10.60 -5.66
CA SER A 172 0.40 9.16 -5.74
C SER A 172 0.01 8.74 -7.15
N ALA A 173 0.65 7.71 -7.69
CA ALA A 173 0.25 7.02 -8.91
C ALA A 173 -0.61 5.81 -8.56
N LEU A 174 -1.77 5.66 -9.19
CA LEU A 174 -2.56 4.42 -9.17
C LEU A 174 -2.16 3.56 -10.34
N LEU A 175 -1.85 2.31 -10.08
CA LEU A 175 -1.26 1.34 -11.00
C LEU A 175 -2.14 0.10 -11.16
N LEU A 176 -2.14 -0.47 -12.36
CA LEU A 176 -2.70 -1.79 -12.62
C LEU A 176 -1.66 -2.64 -13.35
N GLY A 177 -1.22 -3.74 -12.73
CA GLY A 177 -0.26 -4.68 -13.27
C GLY A 177 -0.89 -6.00 -13.71
N ASP A 178 -0.30 -6.62 -14.74
CA ASP A 178 -0.67 -7.96 -15.23
C ASP A 178 0.48 -8.97 -15.13
N SER A 179 1.48 -8.70 -14.29
CA SER A 179 2.75 -9.42 -14.15
C SER A 179 3.76 -9.23 -15.29
N ARG A 180 3.40 -8.59 -16.37
CA ARG A 180 4.28 -8.27 -17.50
C ARG A 180 4.38 -6.77 -17.72
N ARG A 181 3.25 -6.09 -17.70
CA ARG A 181 3.10 -4.65 -17.93
C ARG A 181 2.44 -4.00 -16.75
N VAL A 182 2.71 -2.73 -16.57
CA VAL A 182 2.02 -1.88 -15.62
C VAL A 182 1.39 -0.71 -16.37
N LEU A 183 0.12 -0.47 -16.08
CA LEU A 183 -0.62 0.69 -16.57
C LEU A 183 -0.75 1.71 -15.45
N VAL A 184 -0.36 2.95 -15.72
CA VAL A 184 -0.64 4.08 -14.82
C VAL A 184 -2.05 4.59 -15.09
N LEU A 185 -2.96 4.36 -14.15
CA LEU A 185 -4.36 4.77 -14.24
C LEU A 185 -4.56 6.26 -13.97
N GLY A 186 -3.58 6.90 -13.36
CA GLY A 186 -3.55 8.34 -13.14
C GLY A 186 -2.74 8.73 -11.92
N PHE A 187 -2.45 10.02 -11.83
CA PHE A 187 -1.73 10.64 -10.74
C PHE A 187 -2.67 11.52 -9.91
N SER A 188 -2.53 11.48 -8.60
CA SER A 188 -3.32 12.25 -7.66
C SER A 188 -2.40 13.13 -6.80
N ALA A 189 -2.66 14.41 -6.73
CA ALA A 189 -2.05 15.29 -5.74
C ALA A 189 -2.61 14.92 -4.36
N GLN A 190 -1.73 14.82 -3.37
CA GLN A 190 -2.08 14.47 -2.00
C GLN A 190 -1.79 15.65 -1.06
N TRP A 191 -2.41 15.66 0.11
CA TRP A 191 -2.05 16.60 1.17
C TRP A 191 -2.12 15.93 2.54
N ALA A 192 -1.35 16.48 3.47
CA ALA A 192 -1.43 16.10 4.87
C ALA A 192 -2.48 16.97 5.60
N ALA A 193 -3.17 16.36 6.58
CA ALA A 193 -3.98 17.05 7.57
C ALA A 193 -3.36 16.81 8.96
N PRO A 194 -2.37 17.64 9.37
CA PRO A 194 -1.58 17.41 10.56
C PRO A 194 -2.40 17.38 11.84
N LEU A 195 -1.97 16.55 12.80
CA LEU A 195 -2.42 16.55 14.18
C LEU A 195 -1.20 16.60 15.11
N PRO A 196 -1.34 16.98 16.38
CA PRO A 196 -0.29 16.90 17.37
C PRO A 196 0.37 15.51 17.36
N GLY A 197 1.70 15.45 17.19
CA GLY A 197 2.46 14.22 17.08
C GLY A 197 2.30 13.42 15.78
N ARG A 198 1.50 13.92 14.81
CA ARG A 198 1.22 13.25 13.52
C ARG A 198 1.24 14.24 12.34
N PRO A 199 2.40 14.83 12.05
CA PRO A 199 2.53 15.94 11.08
C PRO A 199 2.27 15.50 9.64
N PHE A 200 2.39 14.21 9.32
CA PHE A 200 2.24 13.68 7.97
C PHE A 200 0.95 12.86 7.79
N ARG A 201 -0.03 13.01 8.70
CA ARG A 201 -1.31 12.31 8.57
C ARG A 201 -1.96 12.65 7.23
N TYR A 202 -2.31 11.61 6.47
CA TYR A 202 -3.01 11.76 5.20
C TYR A 202 -4.32 12.55 5.37
N GLY A 203 -4.50 13.58 4.57
CA GLY A 203 -5.68 14.45 4.56
C GLY A 203 -6.62 14.16 3.42
N GLY A 204 -6.08 13.80 2.26
CA GLY A 204 -6.86 13.51 1.07
C GLY A 204 -6.02 13.53 -0.20
N ALA A 205 -6.69 13.26 -1.31
CA ALA A 205 -6.11 13.33 -2.64
C ALA A 205 -7.13 13.82 -3.67
N VAL A 206 -6.65 14.47 -4.72
CA VAL A 206 -7.44 14.90 -5.87
C VAL A 206 -6.77 14.47 -7.17
N ARG A 207 -7.57 14.06 -8.14
CA ARG A 207 -7.12 13.67 -9.47
C ARG A 207 -7.82 14.52 -10.54
N PRO A 208 -7.12 14.93 -11.61
CA PRO A 208 -5.69 14.67 -11.87
C PRO A 208 -4.76 15.54 -11.03
N ALA A 209 -3.53 15.07 -10.75
CA ALA A 209 -2.47 15.92 -10.21
C ALA A 209 -2.03 16.95 -11.29
N PRO A 210 -1.84 18.23 -10.94
CA PRO A 210 -1.42 19.27 -11.88
C PRO A 210 0.08 19.17 -12.16
N LEU A 211 0.51 18.19 -12.94
CA LEU A 211 1.91 17.91 -13.27
C LEU A 211 2.22 18.27 -14.71
N ALA A 212 3.43 18.78 -14.97
CA ALA A 212 3.92 18.99 -16.33
C ALA A 212 4.08 17.66 -17.07
N ASP A 213 3.82 17.65 -18.38
CA ASP A 213 3.90 16.45 -19.22
C ASP A 213 5.26 15.74 -19.15
N GLY A 214 6.35 16.51 -19.01
CA GLY A 214 7.71 15.96 -18.84
C GLY A 214 7.84 15.14 -17.58
N VAL A 215 7.31 15.62 -16.46
CA VAL A 215 7.29 14.93 -15.15
C VAL A 215 6.42 13.68 -15.23
N LEU A 216 5.22 13.78 -15.82
CA LEU A 216 4.32 12.64 -16.02
C LEU A 216 5.01 11.50 -16.78
N ARG A 217 5.67 11.82 -17.90
CA ARG A 217 6.40 10.82 -18.69
C ARG A 217 7.56 10.22 -17.91
N ALA A 218 8.34 11.03 -17.19
CA ALA A 218 9.48 10.56 -16.42
C ALA A 218 9.06 9.64 -15.26
N MET A 219 7.97 9.96 -14.54
CA MET A 219 7.39 9.13 -13.49
C MET A 219 6.86 7.81 -14.05
N THR A 220 6.15 7.85 -15.19
CA THR A 220 5.64 6.65 -15.87
C THR A 220 6.80 5.72 -16.26
N ALA A 221 7.84 6.26 -16.89
CA ALA A 221 9.03 5.48 -17.24
C ALA A 221 9.74 4.89 -16.00
N ALA A 222 9.78 5.61 -14.87
CA ALA A 222 10.31 5.08 -13.61
C ALA A 222 9.46 3.90 -13.07
N ILE A 223 8.14 4.00 -13.14
CA ILE A 223 7.22 2.93 -12.76
C ILE A 223 7.41 1.70 -13.67
N GLU A 224 7.59 1.89 -14.97
CA GLU A 224 7.86 0.81 -15.92
C GLU A 224 9.18 0.10 -15.62
N ARG A 225 10.27 0.84 -15.32
CA ARG A 225 11.54 0.25 -14.88
C ARG A 225 11.40 -0.53 -13.57
N LEU A 226 10.65 0.00 -12.61
CA LEU A 226 10.35 -0.70 -11.36
C LEU A 226 9.61 -2.01 -11.62
N ASN A 227 8.57 -1.98 -12.46
CA ASN A 227 7.80 -3.16 -12.83
C ASN A 227 8.64 -4.20 -13.59
N ALA A 228 9.57 -3.78 -14.43
CA ALA A 228 10.48 -4.71 -15.10
C ALA A 228 11.39 -5.46 -14.11
N ALA A 229 11.78 -4.83 -13.01
CA ALA A 229 12.61 -5.43 -11.96
C ALA A 229 11.81 -6.21 -10.91
N VAL A 230 10.54 -5.81 -10.68
CA VAL A 230 9.60 -6.47 -9.75
C VAL A 230 8.20 -6.43 -10.38
N PRO A 231 7.81 -7.48 -11.11
CA PRO A 231 6.52 -7.54 -11.78
C PRO A 231 5.35 -7.35 -10.80
N LEU A 232 4.46 -6.42 -11.12
CA LEU A 232 3.27 -6.12 -10.34
C LEU A 232 2.04 -6.82 -10.92
N THR A 233 1.16 -7.27 -10.05
CA THR A 233 -0.13 -7.89 -10.40
C THR A 233 -1.26 -7.22 -9.64
N GLY A 234 -2.34 -6.89 -10.34
CA GLY A 234 -3.51 -6.22 -9.75
C GLY A 234 -3.26 -4.74 -9.47
N LEU A 235 -4.06 -4.17 -8.56
CA LEU A 235 -3.96 -2.77 -8.18
C LEU A 235 -2.80 -2.53 -7.22
N ALA A 236 -2.06 -1.47 -7.48
CA ALA A 236 -0.99 -0.97 -6.61
C ALA A 236 -0.98 0.55 -6.61
N SER A 237 -0.26 1.15 -5.68
CA SER A 237 0.04 2.58 -5.69
C SER A 237 1.52 2.82 -5.44
N ALA A 238 2.04 3.90 -6.03
CA ALA A 238 3.40 4.38 -5.80
C ALA A 238 3.33 5.85 -5.37
N ASP A 239 3.96 6.16 -4.24
CA ASP A 239 3.98 7.51 -3.68
C ASP A 239 5.27 8.23 -4.05
N PHE A 240 5.15 9.49 -4.46
CA PHE A 240 6.24 10.34 -4.91
C PHE A 240 6.24 11.67 -4.16
N LEU A 241 7.42 12.31 -4.11
CA LEU A 241 7.56 13.73 -3.81
C LEU A 241 8.08 14.43 -5.06
N ILE A 242 7.40 15.49 -5.49
CA ILE A 242 7.72 16.25 -6.70
C ILE A 242 8.34 17.57 -6.30
N ASP A 243 9.54 17.87 -6.78
CA ASP A 243 10.26 19.11 -6.53
C ASP A 243 10.71 19.69 -7.88
N GLY A 244 9.91 20.62 -8.43
CA GLY A 244 10.07 21.11 -9.80
C GLY A 244 9.94 19.98 -10.81
N ASP A 245 10.96 19.79 -11.64
CA ASP A 245 11.03 18.71 -12.63
C ASP A 245 11.60 17.39 -12.07
N ALA A 246 12.05 17.39 -10.81
CA ALA A 246 12.60 16.24 -10.14
C ALA A 246 11.55 15.53 -9.28
N PHE A 247 11.75 14.24 -9.04
CA PHE A 247 10.91 13.48 -8.11
C PHE A 247 11.72 12.46 -7.34
N HIS A 248 11.19 12.07 -6.18
CA HIS A 248 11.63 10.92 -5.40
C HIS A 248 10.48 9.93 -5.27
N LEU A 249 10.73 8.66 -5.53
CA LEU A 249 9.83 7.56 -5.18
C LEU A 249 10.02 7.24 -3.70
N LEU A 250 8.91 7.06 -2.93
CA LEU A 250 8.93 6.86 -1.46
C LEU A 250 8.75 5.40 -1.06
#